data_590d58f3eb4b9d265f3a0eb198012c29
#
_entry.id   590d58f3eb4b9d265f3a0eb198012c29
#
_cell.length_a   1.000
_cell.length_b   1.000
_cell.length_c   1.000
_cell.angle_alpha   90.00
_cell.angle_beta   90.00
_cell.angle_gamma   90.00
#
_symmetry.space_group_name_H-M   'P 1'
#
loop_
_entity.id
_entity.type
_entity.pdbx_description
1 polymer ?
#
loop_
_entity_poly.entity_id
_entity_poly.type
_entity_poly.pdbx_seq_one_letter_code
_entity_poly.pdbx_strand_id
1 'polypeptide(L)'
;MKGRGDEKPFIQLISSPEDIKKYTDDEIPSNLLDYWPGPLTIIVNDKRINSTTAFRCPADEWLRKIIKECNAPIYSTSVNRSGNPILETENEILAEFNDEVDLFVLDGDKINALPSTIVSVCDGNFKIIFFHNLNILS
;
A
#
# COMPACT_ATOMS: atom_id res chain seq x y z
N MET A 1 10.59 -15.53 -5.64
CA MET A 1 9.35 -14.73 -5.67
C MET A 1 8.40 -15.17 -4.58
N LYS A 2 7.75 -14.24 -3.96
CA LYS A 2 6.76 -14.54 -2.92
C LYS A 2 5.56 -15.25 -3.52
N GLY A 3 5.19 -16.42 -2.98
CA GLY A 3 3.95 -17.06 -3.33
C GLY A 3 2.78 -16.25 -2.80
N ARG A 4 1.76 -16.03 -3.62
CA ARG A 4 0.64 -15.21 -3.23
C ARG A 4 -0.65 -15.80 -3.78
N GLY A 5 -1.65 -15.91 -2.93
CA GLY A 5 -2.99 -16.30 -3.37
C GLY A 5 -3.61 -15.19 -4.20
N ASP A 6 -4.66 -15.54 -4.91
CA ASP A 6 -5.32 -14.61 -5.82
C ASP A 6 -6.28 -13.66 -5.11
N GLU A 7 -6.46 -13.84 -3.82
CA GLU A 7 -7.52 -13.18 -3.06
C GLU A 7 -7.25 -11.70 -2.79
N LYS A 8 -6.00 -11.29 -2.81
CA LYS A 8 -5.64 -9.92 -2.45
C LYS A 8 -4.82 -9.27 -3.55
N PRO A 9 -5.25 -8.12 -4.07
CA PRO A 9 -4.44 -7.37 -5.02
C PRO A 9 -3.20 -6.83 -4.31
N PHE A 10 -2.15 -6.60 -5.08
CA PHE A 10 -1.00 -5.88 -4.56
C PHE A 10 -1.39 -4.44 -4.30
N ILE A 11 -0.84 -3.89 -3.23
CA ILE A 11 -1.00 -2.47 -2.94
C ILE A 11 0.03 -1.72 -3.78
N GLN A 12 -0.40 -0.65 -4.46
CA GLN A 12 0.49 0.22 -5.19
C GLN A 12 0.67 1.52 -4.41
N LEU A 13 1.92 1.93 -4.25
CA LEU A 13 2.26 3.15 -3.52
C LEU A 13 2.37 4.31 -4.50
N ILE A 14 1.76 5.44 -4.14
CA ILE A 14 1.82 6.68 -4.91
C ILE A 14 2.54 7.75 -4.10
N SER A 15 3.10 8.75 -4.78
CA SER A 15 3.94 9.75 -4.14
C SER A 15 3.15 10.88 -3.48
N SER A 16 1.97 11.19 -3.97
CA SER A 16 1.10 12.22 -3.37
C SER A 16 -0.36 11.84 -3.52
N PRO A 17 -1.24 12.36 -2.63
CA PRO A 17 -2.67 12.04 -2.68
C PRO A 17 -3.32 12.37 -4.03
N GLU A 18 -2.91 13.46 -4.66
CA GLU A 18 -3.49 13.88 -5.93
C GLU A 18 -3.22 12.90 -7.07
N ASP A 19 -2.18 12.11 -6.96
CA ASP A 19 -1.81 11.16 -7.98
C ASP A 19 -2.86 10.08 -8.22
N ILE A 20 -3.73 9.84 -7.24
CA ILE A 20 -4.79 8.83 -7.39
C ILE A 20 -5.69 9.14 -8.59
N LYS A 21 -5.88 10.42 -8.91
CA LYS A 21 -6.74 10.84 -10.00
C LYS A 21 -6.21 10.44 -11.37
N LYS A 22 -4.93 10.12 -11.46
CA LYS A 22 -4.33 9.62 -12.71
C LYS A 22 -4.77 8.19 -13.01
N TYR A 23 -5.27 7.48 -12.01
CA TYR A 23 -5.55 6.05 -12.11
C TYR A 23 -7.01 5.69 -11.98
N THR A 24 -7.84 6.60 -11.47
CA THR A 24 -9.26 6.33 -11.31
C THR A 24 -10.11 7.57 -11.57
N ASP A 25 -11.32 7.32 -12.05
CA ASP A 25 -12.35 8.36 -12.15
C ASP A 25 -13.36 8.26 -10.98
N ASP A 26 -13.16 7.30 -10.08
CA ASP A 26 -14.02 7.17 -8.90
C ASP A 26 -13.92 8.42 -8.04
N GLU A 27 -15.06 8.84 -7.48
CA GLU A 27 -15.05 9.92 -6.51
C GLU A 27 -14.59 9.40 -5.16
N ILE A 28 -13.59 10.06 -4.59
CA ILE A 28 -13.05 9.70 -3.29
C ILE A 28 -13.44 10.80 -2.31
N PRO A 29 -14.19 10.46 -1.25
CA PRO A 29 -14.54 11.46 -0.24
C PRO A 29 -13.30 12.18 0.31
N SER A 30 -13.39 13.51 0.43
CA SER A 30 -12.24 14.30 0.88
C SER A 30 -11.77 13.92 2.28
N ASN A 31 -12.68 13.48 3.14
CA ASN A 31 -12.31 13.03 4.48
C ASN A 31 -11.43 11.78 4.48
N LEU A 32 -11.50 10.96 3.44
CA LEU A 32 -10.58 9.84 3.28
C LEU A 32 -9.20 10.31 2.85
N LEU A 33 -9.15 11.26 1.94
CA LEU A 33 -7.88 11.80 1.46
C LEU A 33 -7.11 12.53 2.56
N ASP A 34 -7.80 13.01 3.59
CA ASP A 34 -7.16 13.65 4.73
C ASP A 34 -6.24 12.70 5.52
N TYR A 35 -6.42 11.39 5.37
CA TYR A 35 -5.54 10.42 6.00
C TYR A 35 -4.29 10.13 5.20
N TRP A 36 -4.18 10.69 4.01
CA TRP A 36 -2.98 10.57 3.19
C TRP A 36 -2.12 11.84 3.26
N PRO A 37 -0.81 11.69 3.37
CA PRO A 37 -0.05 10.45 3.52
C PRO A 37 -0.32 9.77 4.86
N GLY A 38 -0.41 8.44 4.84
CA GLY A 38 -0.65 7.72 6.08
C GLY A 38 -1.16 6.30 5.89
N PRO A 39 -1.59 5.64 6.98
CA PRO A 39 -1.92 4.22 6.98
C PRO A 39 -3.34 3.94 6.45
N LEU A 40 -3.66 4.45 5.29
CA LEU A 40 -4.94 4.21 4.62
C LEU A 40 -4.69 3.65 3.24
N THR A 41 -5.34 2.54 2.92
CA THR A 41 -5.33 1.93 1.59
C THR A 41 -6.72 2.10 0.98
N ILE A 42 -6.79 2.64 -0.23
CA ILE A 42 -8.06 2.88 -0.92
C ILE A 42 -8.13 2.01 -2.17
N ILE A 43 -9.20 1.22 -2.27
CA ILE A 43 -9.45 0.39 -3.45
C ILE A 43 -10.37 1.16 -4.39
N VAL A 44 -9.94 1.31 -5.64
CA VAL A 44 -10.67 2.06 -6.66
C VAL A 44 -10.78 1.22 -7.94
N ASN A 45 -11.72 1.60 -8.80
CA ASN A 45 -11.73 1.08 -10.16
C ASN A 45 -10.58 1.72 -10.93
N ASP A 46 -9.67 0.90 -11.43
CA ASP A 46 -8.48 1.38 -12.10
C ASP A 46 -8.76 1.53 -13.60
N LYS A 47 -8.71 2.76 -14.08
CA LYS A 47 -9.03 3.03 -15.49
C LYS A 47 -7.96 2.57 -16.47
N ARG A 48 -6.79 2.15 -15.98
CA ARG A 48 -5.73 1.60 -16.82
C ARG A 48 -5.97 0.14 -17.17
N ILE A 49 -6.78 -0.54 -16.33
CA ILE A 49 -7.11 -1.95 -16.47
C ILE A 49 -8.59 -2.12 -16.21
N ASN A 50 -9.15 -3.24 -16.60
CA ASN A 50 -10.57 -3.50 -16.36
C ASN A 50 -10.76 -4.24 -15.02
N SER A 51 -10.29 -3.63 -13.95
CA SER A 51 -10.32 -4.23 -12.62
C SER A 51 -10.07 -3.16 -11.56
N THR A 52 -10.01 -3.58 -10.31
CA THR A 52 -9.73 -2.69 -9.19
C THR A 52 -8.26 -2.73 -8.79
N THR A 53 -7.78 -1.65 -8.19
CA THR A 53 -6.42 -1.56 -7.65
C THR A 53 -6.50 -0.90 -6.28
N ALA A 54 -5.65 -1.37 -5.37
CA ALA A 54 -5.50 -0.79 -4.04
C ALA A 54 -4.31 0.16 -4.03
N PHE A 55 -4.55 1.41 -3.64
CA PHE A 55 -3.51 2.44 -3.58
C PHE A 55 -3.29 2.92 -2.16
N ARG A 56 -2.05 3.29 -1.88
CA ARG A 56 -1.68 3.91 -0.62
C ARG A 56 -0.66 5.01 -0.88
N CYS A 57 -0.78 6.12 -0.15
CA CYS A 57 0.23 7.17 -0.15
C CYS A 57 0.95 7.10 1.20
N PRO A 58 2.17 6.54 1.24
CA PRO A 58 2.86 6.32 2.52
C PRO A 58 3.28 7.61 3.19
N ALA A 59 3.33 7.59 4.53
CA ALA A 59 3.74 8.75 5.30
C ALA A 59 5.25 9.04 5.19
N ASP A 60 6.03 8.04 4.86
CA ASP A 60 7.49 8.16 4.76
C ASP A 60 7.88 9.06 3.60
N GLU A 61 8.44 10.23 3.90
CA GLU A 61 8.82 11.22 2.89
C GLU A 61 9.91 10.71 1.96
N TRP A 62 10.85 9.96 2.47
CA TRP A 62 11.93 9.41 1.66
C TRP A 62 11.38 8.42 0.63
N LEU A 63 10.46 7.57 1.05
CA LEU A 63 9.81 6.60 0.15
C LEU A 63 9.00 7.33 -0.92
N ARG A 64 8.26 8.36 -0.54
CA ARG A 64 7.48 9.15 -1.51
C ARG A 64 8.38 9.83 -2.54
N LYS A 65 9.56 10.28 -2.12
CA LYS A 65 10.54 10.85 -3.06
C LYS A 65 10.99 9.82 -4.09
N ILE A 66 11.26 8.61 -3.65
CA ILE A 66 11.66 7.52 -4.56
C ILE A 66 10.54 7.20 -5.55
N ILE A 67 9.30 7.13 -5.07
CA ILE A 67 8.15 6.88 -5.93
C ILE A 67 8.04 7.98 -6.99
N LYS A 68 8.22 9.22 -6.60
CA LYS A 68 8.17 10.36 -7.52
C LYS A 68 9.28 10.27 -8.58
N GLU A 69 10.48 9.89 -8.16
CA GLU A 69 11.60 9.72 -9.09
C GLU A 69 11.35 8.61 -10.10
N CYS A 70 10.66 7.54 -9.68
CA CYS A 70 10.29 6.46 -10.57
C CYS A 70 9.20 6.85 -11.58
N ASN A 71 8.49 7.93 -11.30
CA ASN A 71 7.41 8.44 -12.14
C ASN A 71 6.31 7.38 -12.39
N ALA A 72 6.11 6.49 -11.44
CA ALA A 72 5.11 5.43 -11.54
C ALA A 72 4.86 4.86 -10.14
N PRO A 73 3.68 4.25 -9.90
CA PRO A 73 3.42 3.59 -8.63
C PRO A 73 4.35 2.41 -8.42
N ILE A 74 4.65 2.11 -7.17
CA ILE A 74 5.51 0.99 -6.78
C ILE A 74 4.66 -0.05 -6.08
N TYR A 75 4.80 -1.31 -6.47
CA TYR A 75 4.10 -2.40 -5.81
C TYR A 75 4.62 -2.59 -4.39
N SER A 76 3.71 -2.85 -3.47
CA SER A 76 4.03 -3.08 -2.07
C SER A 76 3.33 -4.33 -1.56
N THR A 77 4.02 -5.07 -0.72
CA THR A 77 3.47 -6.24 -0.04
C THR A 77 4.20 -6.45 1.27
N SER A 78 3.60 -7.22 2.18
CA SER A 78 4.30 -7.61 3.40
C SER A 78 5.51 -8.47 3.06
N VAL A 79 6.56 -8.37 3.89
CA VAL A 79 7.79 -9.13 3.65
C VAL A 79 7.69 -10.44 4.43
N ASN A 80 7.24 -11.47 3.74
CA ASN A 80 7.11 -12.81 4.30
C ASN A 80 6.82 -13.79 3.17
N ARG A 81 7.07 -15.06 3.42
CA ARG A 81 6.58 -16.09 2.52
C ARG A 81 5.09 -16.29 2.79
N SER A 82 4.34 -16.62 1.76
CA SER A 82 2.90 -16.80 1.87
C SER A 82 2.55 -17.77 3.00
N GLY A 83 1.66 -17.35 3.90
CA GLY A 83 1.25 -18.16 5.04
C GLY A 83 2.16 -18.09 6.26
N ASN A 84 3.31 -17.43 6.16
CA ASN A 84 4.24 -17.27 7.27
C ASN A 84 4.09 -15.89 7.91
N PRO A 85 4.57 -15.73 9.17
CA PRO A 85 4.53 -14.43 9.83
C PRO A 85 5.29 -13.36 9.04
N ILE A 86 4.88 -12.11 9.20
CA ILE A 86 5.53 -10.96 8.59
C ILE A 86 6.89 -10.77 9.27
N LEU A 87 7.93 -10.56 8.45
CA LEU A 87 9.27 -10.27 8.94
C LEU A 87 9.38 -8.79 9.25
N GLU A 88 9.97 -8.46 10.40
CA GLU A 88 10.01 -7.09 10.90
C GLU A 88 11.41 -6.49 10.96
N THR A 89 12.44 -7.31 11.12
CA THR A 89 13.80 -6.80 11.27
C THR A 89 14.58 -6.94 9.97
N GLU A 90 15.57 -6.06 9.78
CA GLU A 90 16.46 -6.12 8.62
C GLU A 90 17.17 -7.47 8.54
N ASN A 91 17.62 -7.98 9.68
CA ASN A 91 18.33 -9.27 9.71
C ASN A 91 17.46 -10.44 9.29
N GLU A 92 16.20 -10.46 9.73
CA GLU A 92 15.25 -11.48 9.33
C GLU A 92 14.99 -11.45 7.83
N ILE A 93 14.80 -10.26 7.29
CA ILE A 93 14.52 -10.07 5.87
C ILE A 93 15.72 -10.45 5.03
N LEU A 94 16.92 -10.03 5.44
CA LEU A 94 18.16 -10.39 4.74
C LEU A 94 18.36 -11.90 4.73
N ALA A 95 18.14 -12.55 5.88
CA ALA A 95 18.33 -13.99 5.99
C ALA A 95 17.36 -14.75 5.07
N GLU A 96 16.14 -14.29 4.94
CA GLU A 96 15.10 -14.99 4.18
C GLU A 96 15.15 -14.71 2.68
N PHE A 97 15.44 -13.47 2.29
CA PHE A 97 15.27 -13.03 0.90
C PHE A 97 16.51 -12.50 0.20
N ASN A 98 17.68 -12.53 0.85
CA ASN A 98 18.89 -11.93 0.27
C ASN A 98 19.20 -12.44 -1.14
N ASP A 99 18.96 -13.72 -1.40
CA ASP A 99 19.26 -14.32 -2.70
C ASP A 99 18.13 -14.14 -3.71
N GLU A 100 17.02 -13.57 -3.30
CA GLU A 100 15.82 -13.46 -4.14
C GLU A 100 15.52 -12.04 -4.60
N VAL A 101 16.23 -11.04 -4.10
CA VAL A 101 15.99 -9.65 -4.45
C VAL A 101 17.24 -9.03 -5.08
N ASP A 102 17.01 -8.06 -5.96
CA ASP A 102 18.10 -7.41 -6.69
C ASP A 102 18.77 -6.31 -5.87
N LEU A 103 18.02 -5.68 -4.97
CA LEU A 103 18.52 -4.57 -4.18
C LEU A 103 17.87 -4.57 -2.80
N PHE A 104 18.69 -4.40 -1.78
CA PHE A 104 18.22 -4.20 -0.41
C PHE A 104 18.53 -2.77 0.00
N VAL A 105 17.51 -2.05 0.47
CA VAL A 105 17.69 -0.74 1.07
C VAL A 105 17.43 -0.88 2.56
N LEU A 106 18.44 -0.69 3.38
CA LEU A 106 18.33 -0.83 4.82
C LEU A 106 17.82 0.49 5.43
N ASP A 107 16.60 0.46 5.92
CA ASP A 107 15.91 1.62 6.46
C ASP A 107 15.42 1.38 7.89
N GLY A 108 16.06 0.45 8.59
CA GLY A 108 15.73 0.14 9.97
C GLY A 108 14.67 -0.95 10.11
N ASP A 109 14.52 -1.41 11.33
CA ASP A 109 13.53 -2.44 11.66
C ASP A 109 12.14 -1.82 11.78
N LYS A 110 11.11 -2.58 11.40
CA LYS A 110 9.71 -2.14 11.47
C LYS A 110 8.93 -3.04 12.42
N ILE A 111 9.43 -3.15 13.64
CA ILE A 111 8.82 -4.01 14.67
C ILE A 111 7.47 -3.46 15.10
N ASN A 112 6.47 -4.33 15.12
CA ASN A 112 5.10 -3.98 15.50
C ASN A 112 4.46 -2.91 14.59
N ALA A 113 4.91 -2.82 13.35
CA ALA A 113 4.27 -1.95 12.37
C ALA A 113 2.85 -2.44 12.10
N LEU A 114 1.89 -1.50 12.13
CA LEU A 114 0.49 -1.83 11.97
C LEU A 114 0.09 -1.80 10.49
N PRO A 115 -0.79 -2.71 10.06
CA PRO A 115 -1.29 -2.66 8.68
C PRO A 115 -2.18 -1.44 8.47
N SER A 116 -2.34 -1.03 7.23
CA SER A 116 -3.22 0.08 6.90
C SER A 116 -4.69 -0.33 7.00
N THR A 117 -5.54 0.65 7.29
CA THR A 117 -6.99 0.48 7.14
C THR A 117 -7.30 0.41 5.64
N ILE A 118 -8.17 -0.48 5.23
CA ILE A 118 -8.52 -0.69 3.82
C ILE A 118 -9.97 -0.28 3.58
N VAL A 119 -10.16 0.62 2.63
CA VAL A 119 -11.48 1.14 2.27
C VAL A 119 -11.67 0.98 0.76
N SER A 120 -12.87 0.58 0.33
CA SER A 120 -13.23 0.53 -1.08
C SER A 120 -14.21 1.65 -1.40
N VAL A 121 -14.00 2.33 -2.53
CA VAL A 121 -14.92 3.37 -3.02
C VAL A 121 -15.50 3.02 -4.37
N CYS A 122 -15.34 1.78 -4.82
CA CYS A 122 -15.72 1.35 -6.17
C CYS A 122 -17.22 1.50 -6.50
N ASP A 123 -18.06 1.46 -5.49
CA ASP A 123 -19.52 1.48 -5.69
C ASP A 123 -20.15 2.86 -5.49
N GLY A 124 -19.35 3.91 -5.49
CA GLY A 124 -19.83 5.27 -5.26
C GLY A 124 -19.94 5.67 -3.80
N ASN A 125 -19.99 4.71 -2.90
CA ASN A 125 -19.96 4.93 -1.45
C ASN A 125 -18.75 4.21 -0.89
N PHE A 126 -18.12 4.76 0.13
CA PHE A 126 -16.99 4.05 0.69
C PHE A 126 -17.46 2.92 1.61
N LYS A 127 -16.69 1.83 1.57
CA LYS A 127 -16.94 0.64 2.38
C LYS A 127 -15.64 0.24 3.07
N ILE A 128 -15.66 0.13 4.40
CA ILE A 128 -14.49 -0.29 5.15
C ILE A 128 -14.34 -1.81 5.02
N ILE A 129 -13.24 -2.24 4.42
CA ILE A 129 -12.91 -3.66 4.25
C ILE A 129 -12.11 -4.16 5.47
N PHE A 130 -11.16 -3.35 5.94
CA PHE A 130 -10.33 -3.68 7.08
C PHE A 130 -10.04 -2.40 7.84
N PHE A 131 -10.42 -2.35 9.13
CA PHE A 131 -10.21 -1.16 9.96
C PHE A 131 -9.07 -1.40 10.94
N HIS A 132 -8.14 -0.47 10.98
CA HIS A 132 -7.07 -0.52 11.98
C HIS A 132 -6.71 0.88 12.46
N ASN A 133 -7.19 1.22 13.64
CA ASN A 133 -6.79 2.41 14.39
C ASN A 133 -6.86 3.75 13.65
N LEU A 134 -7.81 3.89 12.72
CA LEU A 134 -8.12 5.17 12.13
C LEU A 134 -9.52 5.59 12.52
N ASN A 135 -9.70 6.88 12.77
CA ASN A 135 -11.00 7.41 13.16
C ASN A 135 -11.75 7.94 11.94
N ILE A 136 -11.99 7.04 10.98
CA ILE A 136 -12.63 7.41 9.71
C ILE A 136 -14.10 7.78 9.88
N LEU A 137 -14.73 7.22 10.90
CA LEU A 137 -16.16 7.39 11.12
C LEU A 137 -16.52 8.58 12.02
N SER A 138 -15.53 9.28 12.52
CA SER A 138 -15.79 10.42 13.39
C SER A 138 -16.31 11.62 12.62
#